data_2c7df893b07d2477ca388deee0d37045
#
_entry.id   2c7df893b07d2477ca388deee0d37045
#
_cell.length_a   1.000
_cell.length_b   1.000
_cell.length_c   1.000
_cell.angle_alpha   90.00
_cell.angle_beta   90.00
_cell.angle_gamma   90.00
#
_symmetry.space_group_name_H-M   'P 1'
#
loop_
_entity.id
_entity.type
_entity.pdbx_description
1 polymer ?
#
loop_
_entity_poly.entity_id
_entity_poly.type
_entity_poly.pdbx_seq_one_letter_code
_entity_poly.pdbx_strand_id
1 'polypeptide(L)'
;MENIIRQTTKLALHLVRPYVTPDAAVVDATCGNGHDTLALAEMTPARLYAFDIQEQAVRATAELLQSHGYSKSIADGRITVCCQAHEQMGTVVPRDAGASAADGAIPVRAVIFNLGYLPGGDKEQTTCVDSTLAALRAAMELLAPDGVICITMYSGHAEGKREKTALLEFASALDAGKWHTAYVSMPNQKHDPPEILLITRKS
;
A
#
# COMPACT_ATOMS: atom_id res chain seq x y z
N MET A 1 10.06 -23.85 -7.08
CA MET A 1 10.29 -22.59 -6.31
C MET A 1 9.96 -21.43 -7.24
N GLU A 2 8.99 -20.60 -6.87
CA GLU A 2 8.61 -19.45 -7.70
C GLU A 2 9.69 -18.36 -7.62
N ASN A 3 10.05 -17.77 -8.77
CA ASN A 3 11.02 -16.68 -8.80
C ASN A 3 10.32 -15.36 -8.46
N ILE A 4 10.36 -14.96 -7.19
CA ILE A 4 9.70 -13.78 -6.64
C ILE A 4 10.16 -12.48 -7.33
N ILE A 5 11.43 -12.41 -7.75
CA ILE A 5 12.00 -11.21 -8.39
C ILE A 5 11.41 -10.96 -9.79
N ARG A 6 10.83 -11.99 -10.42
CA ARG A 6 10.29 -11.89 -11.79
C ARG A 6 9.10 -10.93 -11.92
N GLN A 7 8.35 -10.71 -10.83
CA GLN A 7 7.18 -9.82 -10.79
C GLN A 7 7.33 -8.85 -9.63
N THR A 8 7.43 -7.55 -9.93
CA THR A 8 7.67 -6.51 -8.93
C THR A 8 6.59 -6.47 -7.85
N THR A 9 5.31 -6.68 -8.20
CA THR A 9 4.22 -6.76 -7.21
C THR A 9 4.38 -7.94 -6.25
N LYS A 10 4.79 -9.11 -6.74
CA LYS A 10 5.08 -10.26 -5.87
C LYS A 10 6.29 -10.01 -4.96
N LEU A 11 7.30 -9.32 -5.47
CA LEU A 11 8.44 -8.91 -4.65
C LEU A 11 8.00 -7.92 -3.57
N ALA A 12 7.16 -6.93 -3.90
CA ALA A 12 6.61 -5.98 -2.94
C ALA A 12 5.85 -6.71 -1.81
N LEU A 13 4.93 -7.62 -2.17
CA LEU A 13 4.20 -8.45 -1.20
C LEU A 13 5.12 -9.31 -0.34
N HIS A 14 6.19 -9.85 -0.92
CA HIS A 14 7.19 -10.62 -0.17
C HIS A 14 7.94 -9.73 0.84
N LEU A 15 8.30 -8.50 0.46
CA LEU A 15 9.00 -7.55 1.32
C LEU A 15 8.13 -7.04 2.48
N VAL A 16 6.82 -6.91 2.29
CA VAL A 16 5.90 -6.48 3.35
C VAL A 16 5.44 -7.62 4.26
N ARG A 17 5.54 -8.87 3.82
CA ARG A 17 5.04 -10.05 4.54
C ARG A 17 5.45 -10.11 6.01
N PRO A 18 6.70 -9.78 6.43
CA PRO A 18 7.11 -9.83 7.84
C PRO A 18 6.35 -8.85 8.76
N TYR A 19 5.71 -7.82 8.17
CA TYR A 19 4.96 -6.79 8.86
C TYR A 19 3.46 -7.09 8.96
N VAL A 20 2.98 -8.04 8.14
CA VAL A 20 1.57 -8.46 8.12
C VAL A 20 1.37 -9.59 9.14
N THR A 21 1.09 -9.20 10.37
CA THR A 21 0.93 -10.13 11.52
C THR A 21 -0.52 -10.15 12.01
N PRO A 22 -0.95 -11.21 12.74
CA PRO A 22 -2.33 -11.31 13.23
C PRO A 22 -2.77 -10.22 14.23
N ASP A 23 -1.83 -9.42 14.71
CA ASP A 23 -2.06 -8.27 15.60
C ASP A 23 -1.91 -6.92 14.88
N ALA A 24 -1.66 -6.93 13.57
CA ALA A 24 -1.42 -5.73 12.77
C ALA A 24 -2.64 -5.29 11.96
N ALA A 25 -2.76 -3.98 11.75
CA ALA A 25 -3.54 -3.40 10.67
C ALA A 25 -2.66 -3.19 9.44
N VAL A 26 -3.25 -3.42 8.27
CA VAL A 26 -2.59 -3.26 6.97
C VAL A 26 -3.46 -2.40 6.06
N VAL A 27 -2.84 -1.56 5.26
CA VAL A 27 -3.52 -0.69 4.30
C VAL A 27 -3.05 -1.01 2.88
N ASP A 28 -3.98 -1.30 2.00
CA ASP A 28 -3.80 -1.27 0.54
C ASP A 28 -4.37 0.07 0.04
N ALA A 29 -3.48 1.01 -0.27
CA ALA A 29 -3.85 2.37 -0.63
C ALA A 29 -4.33 2.52 -2.09
N THR A 30 -4.26 1.44 -2.89
CA THR A 30 -4.58 1.42 -4.33
C THR A 30 -5.09 0.04 -4.74
N CYS A 31 -6.25 -0.36 -4.22
CA CYS A 31 -6.67 -1.77 -4.30
C CYS A 31 -6.98 -2.26 -5.74
N GLY A 32 -7.38 -1.38 -6.65
CA GLY A 32 -7.58 -1.70 -8.05
C GLY A 32 -8.50 -2.92 -8.25
N ASN A 33 -7.99 -3.94 -8.94
CA ASN A 33 -8.72 -5.19 -9.16
C ASN A 33 -8.64 -6.18 -7.97
N GLY A 34 -8.07 -5.79 -6.84
CA GLY A 34 -8.10 -6.53 -5.57
C GLY A 34 -7.07 -7.64 -5.40
N HIS A 35 -6.17 -7.87 -6.36
CA HIS A 35 -5.22 -8.99 -6.28
C HIS A 35 -4.24 -8.86 -5.10
N ASP A 36 -3.71 -7.68 -4.85
CA ASP A 36 -2.80 -7.44 -3.73
C ASP A 36 -3.58 -7.40 -2.41
N THR A 37 -4.79 -6.82 -2.41
CA THR A 37 -5.70 -6.88 -1.26
C THR A 37 -6.03 -8.32 -0.85
N LEU A 38 -6.31 -9.20 -1.82
CA LEU A 38 -6.54 -10.63 -1.56
C LEU A 38 -5.28 -11.29 -0.97
N ALA A 39 -4.12 -11.06 -1.57
CA ALA A 39 -2.86 -11.60 -1.08
C ALA A 39 -2.55 -11.15 0.36
N LEU A 40 -2.85 -9.88 0.71
CA LEU A 40 -2.75 -9.39 2.07
C LEU A 40 -3.77 -10.04 3.03
N ALA A 41 -5.01 -10.25 2.58
CA ALA A 41 -6.03 -10.95 3.37
C ALA A 41 -5.63 -12.39 3.69
N GLU A 42 -4.98 -13.09 2.75
CA GLU A 42 -4.43 -14.44 2.93
C GLU A 42 -3.30 -14.50 3.98
N MET A 43 -2.62 -13.37 4.23
CA MET A 43 -1.62 -13.27 5.31
C MET A 43 -2.24 -13.08 6.71
N THR A 44 -3.57 -12.96 6.78
CA THR A 44 -4.37 -12.92 8.02
C THR A 44 -4.06 -11.78 9.01
N PRO A 45 -4.01 -10.51 8.57
CA PRO A 45 -3.87 -9.38 9.49
C PRO A 45 -5.11 -9.22 10.38
N ALA A 46 -4.97 -8.54 11.51
CA ALA A 46 -6.09 -8.21 12.39
C ALA A 46 -7.13 -7.31 11.70
N ARG A 47 -6.65 -6.35 10.89
CA ARG A 47 -7.47 -5.45 10.08
C ARG A 47 -6.81 -5.24 8.72
N LEU A 48 -7.64 -5.13 7.68
CA LEU A 48 -7.21 -4.77 6.32
C LEU A 48 -8.12 -3.66 5.80
N TYR A 49 -7.50 -2.56 5.37
CA TYR A 49 -8.18 -1.44 4.74
C TYR A 49 -7.72 -1.33 3.29
N ALA A 50 -8.66 -1.25 2.35
CA ALA A 50 -8.38 -1.15 0.94
C ALA A 50 -9.06 0.08 0.34
N PHE A 51 -8.33 0.90 -0.39
CA PHE A 51 -8.79 2.17 -0.94
C PHE A 51 -8.67 2.20 -2.45
N ASP A 52 -9.66 2.78 -3.09
CA ASP A 52 -9.60 3.21 -4.48
C ASP A 52 -10.63 4.34 -4.69
N ILE A 53 -10.35 5.26 -5.61
CA ILE A 53 -11.29 6.34 -5.99
C ILE A 53 -12.36 5.86 -6.96
N GLN A 54 -12.13 4.74 -7.64
CA GLN A 54 -13.00 4.19 -8.66
C GLN A 54 -13.97 3.18 -8.06
N GLU A 55 -15.27 3.43 -8.14
CA GLU A 55 -16.29 2.48 -7.68
C GLU A 55 -16.15 1.09 -8.33
N GLN A 56 -15.73 1.04 -9.60
CA GLN A 56 -15.49 -0.21 -10.30
C GLN A 56 -14.38 -1.04 -9.62
N ALA A 57 -13.28 -0.40 -9.22
CA ALA A 57 -12.17 -1.04 -8.52
C ALA A 57 -12.61 -1.58 -7.16
N VAL A 58 -13.31 -0.76 -6.38
CA VAL A 58 -13.86 -1.12 -5.07
C VAL A 58 -14.81 -2.33 -5.19
N ARG A 59 -15.69 -2.32 -6.19
CA ARG A 59 -16.62 -3.43 -6.44
C ARG A 59 -15.87 -4.71 -6.84
N ALA A 60 -14.92 -4.62 -7.79
CA ALA A 60 -14.11 -5.75 -8.23
C ALA A 60 -13.32 -6.37 -7.05
N THR A 61 -12.71 -5.52 -6.21
CA THR A 61 -12.00 -5.96 -4.99
C THR A 61 -12.93 -6.68 -4.02
N ALA A 62 -14.12 -6.12 -3.75
CA ALA A 62 -15.08 -6.75 -2.84
C ALA A 62 -15.60 -8.09 -3.38
N GLU A 63 -15.92 -8.19 -4.68
CA GLU A 63 -16.34 -9.42 -5.35
C GLU A 63 -15.24 -10.49 -5.32
N LEU A 64 -13.99 -10.10 -5.58
CA LEU A 64 -12.85 -11.01 -5.51
C LEU A 64 -12.68 -11.58 -4.09
N LEU A 65 -12.69 -10.74 -3.08
CA LEU A 65 -12.61 -11.15 -1.67
C LEU A 65 -13.76 -12.08 -1.27
N GLN A 66 -15.00 -11.76 -1.67
CA GLN A 66 -16.17 -12.59 -1.39
C GLN A 66 -16.07 -13.96 -2.02
N SER A 67 -15.61 -14.06 -3.29
CA SER A 67 -15.43 -15.33 -4.01
C SER A 67 -14.36 -16.22 -3.38
N HIS A 68 -13.43 -15.64 -2.59
CA HIS A 68 -12.39 -16.35 -1.83
C HIS A 68 -12.75 -16.54 -0.34
N GLY A 69 -14.03 -16.37 0.03
CA GLY A 69 -14.51 -16.72 1.36
C GLY A 69 -14.41 -15.63 2.43
N TYR A 70 -14.06 -14.39 2.04
CA TYR A 70 -13.90 -13.26 2.98
C TYR A 70 -15.19 -12.47 3.25
N SER A 71 -16.37 -12.95 2.80
CA SER A 71 -17.66 -12.28 3.03
C SER A 71 -17.91 -11.95 4.52
N LYS A 72 -17.59 -12.88 5.42
CA LYS A 72 -17.72 -12.66 6.87
C LYS A 72 -16.75 -11.58 7.35
N SER A 73 -15.51 -11.56 6.85
CA SER A 73 -14.49 -10.59 7.25
C SER A 73 -14.84 -9.17 6.80
N ILE A 74 -15.55 -9.04 5.67
CA ILE A 74 -16.10 -7.76 5.22
C ILE A 74 -17.27 -7.35 6.10
N ALA A 75 -18.21 -8.27 6.38
CA ALA A 75 -19.40 -7.97 7.17
C ALA A 75 -19.09 -7.60 8.64
N ASP A 76 -18.06 -8.18 9.25
CA ASP A 76 -17.63 -7.89 10.63
C ASP A 76 -16.59 -6.75 10.72
N GLY A 77 -16.24 -6.10 9.60
CA GLY A 77 -15.34 -4.96 9.53
C GLY A 77 -13.86 -5.28 9.72
N ARG A 78 -13.47 -6.57 9.67
CA ARG A 78 -12.03 -6.93 9.64
C ARG A 78 -11.37 -6.55 8.31
N ILE A 79 -12.14 -6.57 7.24
CA ILE A 79 -11.73 -6.05 5.93
C ILE A 79 -12.69 -4.94 5.55
N THR A 80 -12.16 -3.75 5.29
CA THR A 80 -12.93 -2.58 4.86
C THR A 80 -12.45 -2.15 3.48
N VAL A 81 -13.34 -2.14 2.49
CA VAL A 81 -13.05 -1.66 1.13
C VAL A 81 -13.75 -0.33 0.94
N CYS A 82 -12.99 0.74 0.64
CA CYS A 82 -13.44 2.12 0.65
C CYS A 82 -13.35 2.73 -0.76
N CYS A 83 -14.47 3.29 -1.24
CA CYS A 83 -14.45 4.18 -2.40
C CYS A 83 -14.05 5.59 -1.96
N GLN A 84 -12.74 5.80 -1.78
CA GLN A 84 -12.21 7.04 -1.23
C GLN A 84 -10.77 7.25 -1.69
N ALA A 85 -10.36 8.50 -1.85
CA ALA A 85 -9.01 8.84 -2.22
C ALA A 85 -8.02 8.42 -1.12
N HIS A 86 -6.89 7.87 -1.52
CA HIS A 86 -5.88 7.30 -0.61
C HIS A 86 -5.28 8.35 0.35
N GLU A 87 -5.23 9.63 -0.03
CA GLU A 87 -4.79 10.70 0.86
C GLU A 87 -5.74 10.94 2.05
N GLN A 88 -6.95 10.41 1.97
CA GLN A 88 -7.94 10.49 3.05
C GLN A 88 -7.93 9.28 3.97
N MET A 89 -6.98 8.35 3.83
CA MET A 89 -6.93 7.12 4.64
C MET A 89 -6.98 7.38 6.15
N GLY A 90 -6.43 8.49 6.62
CA GLY A 90 -6.46 8.89 8.02
C GLY A 90 -7.85 9.22 8.58
N THR A 91 -8.91 9.31 7.73
CA THR A 91 -10.29 9.48 8.18
C THR A 91 -11.01 8.15 8.43
N VAL A 92 -10.48 7.06 7.88
CA VAL A 92 -11.07 5.71 7.96
C VAL A 92 -10.24 4.80 8.88
N VAL A 93 -8.92 4.84 8.72
CA VAL A 93 -8.00 4.03 9.51
C VAL A 93 -7.83 4.69 10.89
N PRO A 94 -8.16 4.01 11.97
CA PRO A 94 -7.99 4.57 13.31
C PRO A 94 -6.52 4.93 13.57
N ARG A 95 -6.29 6.09 14.15
CA ARG A 95 -4.94 6.51 14.57
C ARG A 95 -4.65 5.92 15.94
N ASP A 96 -3.72 5.00 15.97
CA ASP A 96 -3.11 4.53 17.21
C ASP A 96 -2.00 5.48 17.64
N ALA A 97 -2.34 6.74 17.84
CA ALA A 97 -1.38 7.78 18.22
C ALA A 97 -0.74 7.47 19.59
N GLY A 98 0.26 6.59 19.58
CA GLY A 98 1.04 6.26 20.77
C GLY A 98 0.31 5.41 21.82
N ALA A 99 -0.86 4.84 21.49
CA ALA A 99 -1.53 3.90 22.35
C ALA A 99 -0.67 2.63 22.50
N SER A 100 -0.37 2.29 23.73
CA SER A 100 0.19 0.99 24.07
C SER A 100 -0.77 -0.11 23.61
N ALA A 101 -0.26 -1.26 23.20
CA ALA A 101 -1.09 -2.45 22.93
C ALA A 101 -2.04 -2.80 24.10
N ALA A 102 -1.82 -2.21 25.28
CA ALA A 102 -2.69 -2.28 26.45
C ALA A 102 -4.08 -1.65 26.25
N ASP A 103 -4.25 -0.73 25.28
CA ASP A 103 -5.51 -0.03 25.03
C ASP A 103 -6.36 -0.67 23.93
N GLY A 104 -5.96 -1.85 23.42
CA GLY A 104 -6.69 -2.60 22.38
C GLY A 104 -6.58 -1.98 20.98
N ALA A 105 -5.73 -1.00 20.78
CA ALA A 105 -5.44 -0.40 19.49
C ALA A 105 -4.64 -1.37 18.60
N ILE A 106 -4.97 -1.42 17.31
CA ILE A 106 -4.31 -2.31 16.33
C ILE A 106 -3.34 -1.49 15.50
N PRO A 107 -2.01 -1.69 15.66
CA PRO A 107 -1.00 -0.87 15.00
C PRO A 107 -1.00 -1.07 13.49
N VAL A 108 -0.91 0.02 12.72
CA VAL A 108 -0.69 -0.04 11.27
C VAL A 108 0.77 -0.38 11.01
N ARG A 109 1.06 -1.60 10.57
CA ARG A 109 2.43 -2.07 10.33
C ARG A 109 2.83 -2.13 8.87
N ALA A 110 1.87 -2.13 7.95
CA ALA A 110 2.17 -2.09 6.52
C ALA A 110 1.16 -1.20 5.77
N VAL A 111 1.69 -0.37 4.87
CA VAL A 111 0.90 0.36 3.89
C VAL A 111 1.51 0.09 2.52
N ILE A 112 0.70 -0.38 1.56
CA ILE A 112 1.15 -0.63 0.20
C ILE A 112 0.50 0.33 -0.78
N PHE A 113 1.28 0.70 -1.81
CA PHE A 113 0.84 1.49 -2.94
C PHE A 113 1.29 0.81 -4.24
N ASN A 114 0.39 0.71 -5.22
CA ASN A 114 0.71 0.42 -6.61
C ASN A 114 0.30 1.63 -7.44
N LEU A 115 1.26 2.51 -7.74
CA LEU A 115 0.98 3.78 -8.40
C LEU A 115 0.80 3.59 -9.91
N GLY A 116 -0.15 4.32 -10.48
CA GLY A 116 -0.45 4.25 -11.89
C GLY A 116 -1.95 4.27 -12.16
N TYR A 117 -2.37 3.67 -13.25
CA TYR A 117 -3.78 3.56 -13.63
C TYR A 117 -4.30 2.13 -13.41
N LEU A 118 -5.62 2.00 -13.26
CA LEU A 118 -6.27 0.69 -13.13
C LEU A 118 -6.08 -0.13 -14.41
N PRO A 119 -5.50 -1.34 -14.35
CA PRO A 119 -5.39 -2.21 -15.52
C PRO A 119 -6.77 -2.52 -16.12
N GLY A 120 -6.95 -2.15 -17.40
CA GLY A 120 -8.24 -2.28 -18.09
C GLY A 120 -9.22 -1.11 -17.85
N GLY A 121 -8.87 -0.14 -17.01
CA GLY A 121 -9.63 1.08 -16.75
C GLY A 121 -9.23 2.25 -17.63
N ASP A 122 -9.74 3.43 -17.28
CA ASP A 122 -9.42 4.69 -17.93
C ASP A 122 -7.99 5.13 -17.55
N LYS A 123 -7.13 5.24 -18.56
CA LYS A 123 -5.73 5.66 -18.37
C LYS A 123 -5.56 7.13 -17.99
N GLU A 124 -6.62 7.96 -18.16
CA GLU A 124 -6.61 9.35 -17.71
C GLU A 124 -6.79 9.44 -16.18
N GLN A 125 -7.40 8.42 -15.57
CA GLN A 125 -7.51 8.27 -14.12
C GLN A 125 -6.28 7.53 -13.57
N THR A 126 -5.20 8.27 -13.41
CA THR A 126 -3.94 7.78 -12.82
C THR A 126 -3.62 8.53 -11.54
N THR A 127 -2.82 7.92 -10.67
CA THR A 127 -2.24 8.63 -9.52
C THR A 127 -1.42 9.83 -10.00
N CYS A 128 -1.31 10.85 -9.18
CA CYS A 128 -0.53 12.05 -9.50
C CYS A 128 0.33 12.48 -8.30
N VAL A 129 1.37 13.28 -8.56
CA VAL A 129 2.37 13.68 -7.56
C VAL A 129 1.74 14.22 -6.30
N ASP A 130 0.79 15.16 -6.41
CA ASP A 130 0.22 15.85 -5.25
C ASP A 130 -0.58 14.90 -4.35
N SER A 131 -1.49 14.10 -4.92
CA SER A 131 -2.28 13.12 -4.17
C SER A 131 -1.40 12.03 -3.58
N THR A 132 -0.42 11.54 -4.31
CA THR A 132 0.51 10.52 -3.85
C THR A 132 1.37 10.99 -2.69
N LEU A 133 1.94 12.21 -2.75
CA LEU A 133 2.71 12.78 -1.63
C LEU A 133 1.82 13.07 -0.41
N ALA A 134 0.57 13.51 -0.62
CA ALA A 134 -0.39 13.70 0.48
C ALA A 134 -0.73 12.35 1.14
N ALA A 135 -0.98 11.31 0.34
CA ALA A 135 -1.24 9.96 0.84
C ALA A 135 -0.03 9.36 1.57
N LEU A 136 1.19 9.59 1.05
CA LEU A 136 2.40 9.15 1.72
C LEU A 136 2.56 9.80 3.11
N ARG A 137 2.29 11.10 3.22
CA ARG A 137 2.30 11.78 4.53
C ARG A 137 1.24 11.20 5.48
N ALA A 138 0.01 10.96 5.00
CA ALA A 138 -1.04 10.32 5.79
C ALA A 138 -0.62 8.91 6.25
N ALA A 139 -0.03 8.12 5.37
CA ALA A 139 0.50 6.79 5.71
C ALA A 139 1.60 6.87 6.77
N MET A 140 2.53 7.84 6.67
CA MET A 140 3.60 8.04 7.65
C MET A 140 3.08 8.43 9.03
N GLU A 141 1.97 9.19 9.11
CA GLU A 141 1.32 9.54 10.37
C GLU A 141 0.63 8.35 11.05
N LEU A 142 0.09 7.41 10.23
CA LEU A 142 -0.57 6.20 10.72
C LEU A 142 0.40 5.09 11.11
N LEU A 143 1.59 5.09 10.51
CA LEU A 143 2.54 3.98 10.60
C LEU A 143 3.08 3.83 12.03
N ALA A 144 2.94 2.63 12.58
CA ALA A 144 3.54 2.27 13.86
C ALA A 144 5.07 2.27 13.79
N PRO A 145 5.79 2.38 14.93
CA PRO A 145 7.22 2.07 14.98
C PRO A 145 7.51 0.69 14.37
N ASP A 146 8.64 0.57 13.66
CA ASP A 146 9.04 -0.64 12.92
C ASP A 146 8.06 -1.08 11.81
N GLY A 147 7.09 -0.23 11.44
CA GLY A 147 6.21 -0.45 10.29
C GLY A 147 6.88 -0.12 8.97
N VAL A 148 6.26 -0.54 7.87
CA VAL A 148 6.75 -0.33 6.49
C VAL A 148 5.70 0.31 5.59
N ILE A 149 6.12 1.25 4.77
CA ILE A 149 5.40 1.71 3.59
C ILE A 149 6.14 1.15 2.38
N CYS A 150 5.42 0.46 1.49
CA CYS A 150 5.94 -0.13 0.26
C CYS A 150 5.23 0.48 -0.94
N ILE A 151 5.98 1.14 -1.81
CA ILE A 151 5.45 1.86 -2.97
C ILE A 151 6.01 1.23 -4.23
N THR A 152 5.15 0.61 -5.05
CA THR A 152 5.51 0.16 -6.40
C THR A 152 5.25 1.30 -7.37
N MET A 153 6.30 1.75 -8.05
CA MET A 153 6.29 2.90 -8.96
C MET A 153 6.35 2.43 -10.41
N TYR A 154 5.39 2.83 -11.22
CA TYR A 154 5.30 2.49 -12.64
C TYR A 154 5.71 3.69 -13.49
N SER A 155 6.99 3.78 -13.86
CA SER A 155 7.57 4.90 -14.60
C SER A 155 7.45 4.81 -16.13
N GLY A 156 6.64 3.90 -16.66
CA GLY A 156 6.45 3.70 -18.11
C GLY A 156 5.71 4.84 -18.84
N HIS A 157 5.19 5.83 -18.13
CA HIS A 157 4.49 7.01 -18.68
C HIS A 157 4.96 8.31 -17.99
N ALA A 158 4.62 9.46 -18.59
CA ALA A 158 5.16 10.76 -18.15
C ALA A 158 4.83 11.09 -16.68
N GLU A 159 3.58 10.86 -16.26
CA GLU A 159 3.17 11.14 -14.88
C GLU A 159 3.85 10.19 -13.89
N GLY A 160 3.94 8.89 -14.19
CA GLY A 160 4.67 7.94 -13.34
C GLY A 160 6.16 8.28 -13.18
N LYS A 161 6.79 8.89 -14.22
CA LYS A 161 8.17 9.39 -14.09
C LYS A 161 8.25 10.58 -13.13
N ARG A 162 7.27 11.48 -13.15
CA ARG A 162 7.19 12.62 -12.22
C ARG A 162 6.95 12.15 -10.80
N GLU A 163 6.01 11.22 -10.59
CA GLU A 163 5.74 10.62 -9.29
C GLU A 163 6.98 9.93 -8.71
N LYS A 164 7.67 9.11 -9.51
CA LYS A 164 8.92 8.46 -9.09
C LYS A 164 9.96 9.47 -8.64
N THR A 165 10.19 10.53 -9.44
CA THR A 165 11.17 11.58 -9.09
C THR A 165 10.80 12.24 -7.77
N ALA A 166 9.55 12.69 -7.62
CA ALA A 166 9.07 13.35 -6.42
C ALA A 166 9.15 12.45 -5.17
N LEU A 167 8.83 11.16 -5.31
CA LEU A 167 8.91 10.18 -4.22
C LEU A 167 10.36 9.92 -3.78
N LEU A 168 11.29 9.79 -4.72
CA LEU A 168 12.71 9.59 -4.40
C LEU A 168 13.33 10.85 -3.76
N GLU A 169 12.99 12.05 -4.23
CA GLU A 169 13.38 13.32 -3.61
C GLU A 169 12.83 13.41 -2.18
N PHE A 170 11.54 13.15 -2.00
CA PHE A 170 10.89 13.13 -0.70
C PHE A 170 11.57 12.14 0.27
N ALA A 171 11.79 10.90 -0.17
CA ALA A 171 12.42 9.86 0.64
C ALA A 171 13.86 10.20 1.02
N SER A 172 14.61 10.82 0.10
CA SER A 172 16.01 11.24 0.33
C SER A 172 16.11 12.39 1.34
N ALA A 173 15.06 13.19 1.49
CA ALA A 173 15.01 14.32 2.42
C ALA A 173 14.52 13.94 3.83
N LEU A 174 14.09 12.69 4.04
CA LEU A 174 13.60 12.23 5.34
C LEU A 174 14.73 12.21 6.39
N ASP A 175 14.37 12.56 7.61
CA ASP A 175 15.28 12.48 8.76
C ASP A 175 15.74 11.05 8.99
N ALA A 176 17.02 10.77 8.73
CA ALA A 176 17.63 9.46 8.91
C ALA A 176 17.66 8.99 10.38
N GLY A 177 17.43 9.88 11.34
CA GLY A 177 17.22 9.52 12.75
C GLY A 177 15.87 8.83 13.00
N LYS A 178 14.87 9.09 12.16
CA LYS A 178 13.49 8.60 12.33
C LYS A 178 13.07 7.58 11.27
N TRP A 179 13.70 7.60 10.10
CA TRP A 179 13.28 6.82 8.94
C TRP A 179 14.46 6.10 8.29
N HIS A 180 14.21 4.89 7.80
CA HIS A 180 15.05 4.21 6.82
C HIS A 180 14.32 4.16 5.49
N THR A 181 15.05 4.39 4.42
CA THR A 181 14.54 4.24 3.05
C THR A 181 15.40 3.24 2.29
N ALA A 182 14.76 2.41 1.47
CA ALA A 182 15.43 1.50 0.57
C ALA A 182 14.76 1.54 -0.81
N TYR A 183 15.57 1.48 -1.86
CA TYR A 183 15.10 1.51 -3.23
C TYR A 183 15.55 0.23 -3.96
N VAL A 184 14.59 -0.43 -4.61
CA VAL A 184 14.81 -1.65 -5.38
C VAL A 184 14.53 -1.38 -6.84
N SER A 185 15.54 -1.54 -7.69
CA SER A 185 15.45 -1.40 -9.13
C SER A 185 15.90 -2.67 -9.84
N MET A 186 15.51 -2.81 -11.11
CA MET A 186 15.85 -3.94 -11.97
C MET A 186 16.81 -3.46 -13.08
N PRO A 187 18.12 -3.26 -12.79
CA PRO A 187 19.05 -2.50 -13.66
C PRO A 187 19.31 -3.16 -15.01
N ASN A 188 19.04 -4.45 -15.16
CA ASN A 188 19.21 -5.19 -16.41
C ASN A 188 17.92 -5.32 -17.25
N GLN A 189 16.79 -4.82 -16.74
CA GLN A 189 15.53 -4.83 -17.47
C GLN A 189 15.41 -3.58 -18.35
N LYS A 190 14.76 -3.76 -19.52
CA LYS A 190 14.47 -2.66 -20.46
C LYS A 190 13.04 -2.20 -20.30
N HIS A 191 12.71 -1.02 -20.84
CA HIS A 191 11.35 -0.47 -20.90
C HIS A 191 10.74 -0.05 -19.55
N ASP A 192 11.56 0.60 -18.71
CA ASP A 192 11.12 1.20 -17.44
C ASP A 192 10.28 0.23 -16.58
N PRO A 193 10.87 -0.91 -16.13
CA PRO A 193 10.15 -1.86 -15.29
C PRO A 193 9.70 -1.18 -13.99
N PRO A 194 8.63 -1.67 -13.34
CA PRO A 194 8.24 -1.15 -12.04
C PRO A 194 9.37 -1.31 -11.01
N GLU A 195 9.48 -0.33 -10.12
CA GLU A 195 10.50 -0.27 -9.07
C GLU A 195 9.84 -0.08 -7.71
N ILE A 196 10.55 -0.42 -6.62
CA ILE A 196 9.97 -0.37 -5.27
C ILE A 196 10.74 0.63 -4.42
N LEU A 197 10.01 1.51 -3.73
CA LEU A 197 10.50 2.33 -2.64
C LEU A 197 9.94 1.78 -1.33
N LEU A 198 10.81 1.50 -0.37
CA LEU A 198 10.46 1.12 0.99
C LEU A 198 10.81 2.26 1.94
N ILE A 199 9.90 2.57 2.85
CA ILE A 199 10.12 3.54 3.93
C ILE A 199 9.72 2.85 5.23
N THR A 200 10.63 2.73 6.20
CA THR A 200 10.35 2.16 7.50
C THR A 200 10.56 3.17 8.60
N ARG A 201 9.64 3.18 9.58
CA ARG A 201 9.74 4.03 10.76
C ARG A 201 10.63 3.35 11.80
N LYS A 202 11.62 4.08 12.31
CA LYS A 202 12.45 3.61 13.43
C LYS A 202 11.65 3.59 14.72
N SER A 203 11.95 2.62 15.57
CA SER A 203 11.46 2.51 16.95
C SER A 203 12.05 3.57 17.87
#